data_c167839cc7a1df50cb0ae801b3246ab7
#
_entry.id   c167839cc7a1df50cb0ae801b3246ab7
#
_cell.length_a   1.000
_cell.length_b   1.000
_cell.length_c   1.000
_cell.angle_alpha   90.00
_cell.angle_beta   90.00
_cell.angle_gamma   90.00
#
_symmetry.space_group_name_H-M   'P 1'
#
loop_
_entity.id
_entity.type
_entity.pdbx_description
1 polymer ?
#
loop_
_entity_poly.entity_id
_entity_poly.type
_entity_poly.pdbx_seq_one_letter_code
_entity_poly.pdbx_strand_id
1 'polypeptide(L)'
;VKPFLHQLVQSVKGYGTGYARANQLGLRALGVVYFAAFVSYLVQAQGLIGANGVLPFAEWMQMIRPQVEAAGYRHVPTLLWWWPSDAGLHAALWAGVVFSVLLAAGIAPLLSTAALWALYLSVTVVGRVFWGFQWDNLLLEAGLLAILAAPWRWRMRWRAPDEPPRLAVFLFHWLVFRLMFLSGFVKLASRDAAWWDLTALTYHYWTQPLPVWTAWYANLLPVWAHKLCCLAMFGIELGLPFLIFLGGRARAFAAAGFVGLMLLIAATGNYTFFNLLTAVLCLWLVRDERWAALRTFISARMPLRQGGGGHVGRGHTRSATASTGSAAAHVGRGGMAHGWRRVARWWVWAPGLVVALLSLALFVGALRLSVRWPAAVGRLADAAAPFRSVNNYGLFAVMTTSRPEIVLEGTWDGQRWFEYEFRWKPGDISLRPRLVAPHQPRLDWQMWFAALGTREGNPWLMNLMVRLLQNEPDALALLAFNPFEQKPPYQVRAVRYSYRFTTRAERAALGTWWVREFKDLYCPPIQLNPSP
;
A
#
# COMPACT_ATOMS: atom_id res chain seq x y z
N VAL A 1 10.62 -23.45 33.76
CA VAL A 1 10.10 -24.06 32.54
C VAL A 1 8.59 -24.28 32.61
N LYS A 2 8.05 -24.92 33.70
CA LYS A 2 6.59 -25.18 33.85
C LYS A 2 5.71 -23.90 33.79
N PRO A 3 6.02 -22.76 34.49
CA PRO A 3 5.19 -21.56 34.38
C PRO A 3 5.24 -20.92 33.00
N PHE A 4 6.37 -20.99 32.31
CA PHE A 4 6.51 -20.48 30.91
C PHE A 4 5.67 -21.29 29.91
N LEU A 5 5.72 -22.62 30.01
CA LEU A 5 4.88 -23.51 29.18
C LEU A 5 3.39 -23.30 29.45
N HIS A 6 3.00 -23.09 30.74
CA HIS A 6 1.61 -22.78 31.06
C HIS A 6 1.14 -21.46 30.46
N GLN A 7 1.97 -20.40 30.55
CA GLN A 7 1.68 -19.11 29.90
C GLN A 7 1.61 -19.23 28.39
N LEU A 8 2.47 -20.02 27.76
CA LEU A 8 2.45 -20.28 26.33
C LEU A 8 1.15 -20.98 25.90
N VAL A 9 0.73 -22.02 26.64
CA VAL A 9 -0.53 -22.73 26.39
C VAL A 9 -1.74 -21.82 26.58
N GLN A 10 -1.76 -20.98 27.61
CA GLN A 10 -2.82 -19.99 27.82
C GLN A 10 -2.83 -18.92 26.70
N SER A 11 -1.66 -18.48 26.24
CA SER A 11 -1.53 -17.56 25.12
C SER A 11 -2.07 -18.15 23.81
N VAL A 12 -1.80 -19.44 23.56
CA VAL A 12 -2.32 -20.16 22.37
C VAL A 12 -3.84 -20.35 22.48
N LYS A 13 -4.37 -20.73 23.66
CA LYS A 13 -5.82 -20.89 23.86
C LYS A 13 -6.60 -19.58 23.72
N GLY A 14 -6.02 -18.45 24.17
CA GLY A 14 -6.59 -17.11 24.04
C GLY A 14 -6.22 -16.38 22.76
N TYR A 15 -5.44 -16.99 21.88
CA TYR A 15 -4.98 -16.33 20.68
C TYR A 15 -6.15 -15.93 19.76
N GLY A 16 -6.10 -14.69 19.25
CA GLY A 16 -7.13 -14.16 18.36
C GLY A 16 -8.42 -13.69 19.04
N THR A 17 -8.45 -13.58 20.39
CA THR A 17 -9.57 -12.97 21.14
C THR A 17 -9.19 -11.60 21.70
N GLY A 18 -10.20 -10.74 21.92
CA GLY A 18 -10.00 -9.37 22.42
C GLY A 18 -9.50 -8.43 21.33
N TYR A 19 -10.02 -8.56 20.10
CA TYR A 19 -9.70 -7.74 18.94
C TYR A 19 -10.94 -7.08 18.31
N ALA A 20 -12.06 -7.04 18.99
CA ALA A 20 -13.29 -6.48 18.45
C ALA A 20 -13.13 -4.98 18.11
N ARG A 21 -12.51 -4.21 19.00
CA ARG A 21 -12.22 -2.79 18.79
C ARG A 21 -11.12 -2.59 17.72
N ALA A 22 -10.05 -3.35 17.81
CA ALA A 22 -8.95 -3.33 16.85
C ALA A 22 -9.47 -3.61 15.43
N ASN A 23 -10.31 -4.64 15.27
CA ASN A 23 -10.93 -4.97 13.99
C ASN A 23 -11.85 -3.84 13.48
N GLN A 24 -12.67 -3.28 14.35
CA GLN A 24 -13.54 -2.16 13.98
C GLN A 24 -12.75 -0.94 13.49
N LEU A 25 -11.68 -0.57 14.20
CA LEU A 25 -10.81 0.54 13.83
C LEU A 25 -10.02 0.22 12.56
N GLY A 26 -9.49 -0.99 12.46
CA GLY A 26 -8.73 -1.45 11.32
C GLY A 26 -9.54 -1.45 10.02
N LEU A 27 -10.76 -1.98 10.03
CA LEU A 27 -11.65 -1.96 8.85
C LEU A 27 -11.98 -0.53 8.42
N ARG A 28 -12.28 0.37 9.36
CA ARG A 28 -12.56 1.78 9.04
C ARG A 28 -11.33 2.49 8.48
N ALA A 29 -10.17 2.28 9.10
CA ALA A 29 -8.91 2.85 8.63
C ALA A 29 -8.50 2.28 7.27
N LEU A 30 -8.78 0.99 7.00
CA LEU A 30 -8.58 0.39 5.68
C LEU A 30 -9.48 1.07 4.63
N GLY A 31 -10.72 1.46 4.99
CA GLY A 31 -11.58 2.30 4.15
C GLY A 31 -10.90 3.61 3.77
N VAL A 32 -10.21 4.28 4.71
CA VAL A 32 -9.44 5.51 4.41
C VAL A 32 -8.26 5.23 3.47
N VAL A 33 -7.57 4.10 3.62
CA VAL A 33 -6.49 3.69 2.69
C VAL A 33 -7.03 3.46 1.29
N TYR A 34 -8.15 2.73 1.15
CA TYR A 34 -8.80 2.54 -0.15
C TYR A 34 -9.27 3.86 -0.76
N PHE A 35 -9.81 4.78 0.05
CA PHE A 35 -10.18 6.11 -0.40
C PHE A 35 -8.97 6.84 -1.02
N ALA A 36 -7.84 6.87 -0.32
CA ALA A 36 -6.62 7.47 -0.83
C ALA A 36 -6.15 6.80 -2.13
N ALA A 37 -6.21 5.46 -2.21
CA ALA A 37 -5.82 4.70 -3.38
C ALA A 37 -6.73 4.99 -4.59
N PHE A 38 -8.06 4.95 -4.43
CA PHE A 38 -9.00 5.22 -5.52
C PHE A 38 -8.98 6.67 -5.99
N VAL A 39 -8.96 7.66 -5.07
CA VAL A 39 -8.86 9.08 -5.42
C VAL A 39 -7.54 9.35 -6.14
N SER A 40 -6.43 8.79 -5.63
CA SER A 40 -5.13 8.90 -6.29
C SER A 40 -5.15 8.35 -7.72
N TYR A 41 -5.92 7.28 -7.96
CA TYR A 41 -6.05 6.73 -9.29
C TYR A 41 -6.98 7.57 -10.18
N LEU A 42 -8.10 8.01 -9.66
CA LEU A 42 -9.12 8.75 -10.40
C LEU A 42 -8.55 9.97 -11.13
N VAL A 43 -7.63 10.70 -10.49
CA VAL A 43 -7.03 11.92 -11.06
C VAL A 43 -5.99 11.69 -12.16
N GLN A 44 -5.62 10.44 -12.45
CA GLN A 44 -4.58 10.12 -13.45
C GLN A 44 -4.97 8.96 -14.38
N ALA A 45 -6.08 8.28 -14.11
CA ALA A 45 -6.51 7.08 -14.84
C ALA A 45 -6.68 7.35 -16.34
N GLN A 46 -7.32 8.46 -16.68
CA GLN A 46 -7.59 8.86 -18.07
C GLN A 46 -6.28 8.98 -18.87
N GLY A 47 -5.32 9.75 -18.36
CA GLY A 47 -4.04 9.93 -19.05
C GLY A 47 -3.16 8.68 -19.09
N LEU A 48 -3.29 7.79 -18.09
CA LEU A 48 -2.51 6.55 -18.03
C LEU A 48 -3.07 5.46 -18.94
N ILE A 49 -4.36 5.16 -18.84
CA ILE A 49 -4.99 3.99 -19.47
C ILE A 49 -6.33 4.27 -20.16
N GLY A 50 -6.81 5.52 -20.20
CA GLY A 50 -7.98 5.91 -20.99
C GLY A 50 -7.75 5.69 -22.48
N ALA A 51 -8.76 5.92 -23.31
CA ALA A 51 -8.73 5.68 -24.74
C ALA A 51 -7.56 6.41 -25.43
N ASN A 52 -7.27 7.65 -25.02
CA ASN A 52 -6.16 8.45 -25.50
C ASN A 52 -4.96 8.46 -24.53
N GLY A 53 -4.98 7.65 -23.51
CA GLY A 53 -3.90 7.53 -22.54
C GLY A 53 -2.64 6.86 -23.08
N VAL A 54 -1.64 6.74 -22.22
CA VAL A 54 -0.34 6.12 -22.54
C VAL A 54 -0.49 4.65 -22.92
N LEU A 55 -1.36 3.89 -22.23
CA LEU A 55 -1.61 2.46 -22.49
C LEU A 55 -3.11 2.17 -22.48
N PRO A 56 -3.84 2.44 -23.57
CA PRO A 56 -5.29 2.26 -23.65
C PRO A 56 -5.73 0.85 -23.21
N PHE A 57 -6.51 0.76 -22.12
CA PHE A 57 -6.87 -0.55 -21.56
C PHE A 57 -7.94 -1.26 -22.41
N ALA A 58 -8.87 -0.51 -23.02
CA ALA A 58 -9.94 -1.08 -23.81
C ALA A 58 -9.42 -1.78 -25.07
N GLU A 59 -8.46 -1.18 -25.77
CA GLU A 59 -7.77 -1.77 -26.92
C GLU A 59 -7.01 -3.03 -26.50
N TRP A 60 -6.27 -2.95 -25.40
CA TRP A 60 -5.56 -4.12 -24.86
C TRP A 60 -6.52 -5.26 -24.53
N MET A 61 -7.65 -4.98 -23.88
CA MET A 61 -8.65 -6.00 -23.57
C MET A 61 -9.24 -6.63 -24.83
N GLN A 62 -9.50 -5.85 -25.88
CA GLN A 62 -9.95 -6.39 -27.17
C GLN A 62 -8.91 -7.31 -27.79
N MET A 63 -7.63 -6.92 -27.76
CA MET A 63 -6.52 -7.70 -28.31
C MET A 63 -6.36 -9.07 -27.62
N ILE A 64 -6.51 -9.13 -26.28
CA ILE A 64 -6.34 -10.37 -25.52
C ILE A 64 -7.62 -11.20 -25.40
N ARG A 65 -8.77 -10.67 -25.81
CA ARG A 65 -10.08 -11.31 -25.65
C ARG A 65 -10.12 -12.76 -26.17
N PRO A 66 -9.65 -13.10 -27.39
CA PRO A 66 -9.68 -14.47 -27.89
C PRO A 66 -8.90 -15.46 -27.00
N GLN A 67 -7.77 -15.01 -26.46
CA GLN A 67 -6.92 -15.83 -25.58
C GLN A 67 -7.60 -16.05 -24.23
N VAL A 68 -8.26 -15.01 -23.69
CA VAL A 68 -8.97 -15.05 -22.41
C VAL A 68 -10.24 -15.89 -22.52
N GLU A 69 -10.97 -15.83 -23.63
CA GLU A 69 -12.14 -16.69 -23.88
C GLU A 69 -11.74 -18.16 -23.94
N ALA A 70 -10.62 -18.50 -24.56
CA ALA A 70 -10.10 -19.87 -24.62
C ALA A 70 -9.57 -20.37 -23.27
N ALA A 71 -8.87 -19.53 -22.49
CA ALA A 71 -8.24 -19.89 -21.22
C ALA A 71 -9.15 -19.72 -19.99
N GLY A 72 -10.19 -18.89 -20.11
CA GLY A 72 -11.13 -18.52 -19.03
C GLY A 72 -10.83 -17.17 -18.39
N TYR A 73 -11.87 -16.38 -18.14
CA TYR A 73 -11.81 -15.03 -17.58
C TYR A 73 -11.11 -14.92 -16.22
N ARG A 74 -10.95 -16.04 -15.50
CA ARG A 74 -10.20 -16.09 -14.23
C ARG A 74 -8.73 -15.69 -14.36
N HIS A 75 -8.13 -15.79 -15.56
CA HIS A 75 -6.72 -15.41 -15.80
C HIS A 75 -6.54 -13.88 -15.94
N VAL A 76 -7.62 -13.16 -16.23
CA VAL A 76 -7.66 -11.70 -16.27
C VAL A 76 -8.90 -11.24 -15.48
N PRO A 77 -8.88 -11.35 -14.13
CA PRO A 77 -10.04 -11.13 -13.28
C PRO A 77 -10.34 -9.63 -13.13
N THR A 78 -11.13 -9.10 -14.04
CA THR A 78 -11.58 -7.70 -14.00
C THR A 78 -13.07 -7.60 -14.30
N LEU A 79 -13.77 -6.73 -13.57
CA LEU A 79 -15.17 -6.39 -13.82
C LEU A 79 -15.33 -5.56 -15.11
N LEU A 80 -14.26 -4.96 -15.61
CA LEU A 80 -14.28 -4.13 -16.80
C LEU A 80 -14.52 -4.92 -18.11
N TRP A 81 -14.54 -6.25 -18.07
CA TRP A 81 -15.05 -7.05 -19.19
C TRP A 81 -16.49 -6.73 -19.55
N TRP A 82 -17.31 -6.33 -18.58
CA TRP A 82 -18.71 -5.97 -18.81
C TRP A 82 -18.88 -4.56 -19.41
N TRP A 83 -17.90 -3.67 -19.18
CA TRP A 83 -17.97 -2.29 -19.66
C TRP A 83 -16.56 -1.75 -19.99
N PRO A 84 -15.93 -2.21 -21.09
CA PRO A 84 -14.56 -1.86 -21.44
C PRO A 84 -14.49 -0.49 -22.14
N SER A 85 -14.72 0.59 -21.39
CA SER A 85 -14.71 1.97 -21.86
C SER A 85 -14.25 2.91 -20.75
N ASP A 86 -13.87 4.14 -21.11
CA ASP A 86 -13.51 5.19 -20.15
C ASP A 86 -14.63 5.44 -19.15
N ALA A 87 -15.89 5.43 -19.58
CA ALA A 87 -17.03 5.55 -18.69
C ALA A 87 -17.11 4.39 -17.68
N GLY A 88 -16.86 3.16 -18.11
CA GLY A 88 -16.78 1.97 -17.23
C GLY A 88 -15.63 2.05 -16.24
N LEU A 89 -14.45 2.55 -16.69
CA LEU A 89 -13.31 2.79 -15.82
C LEU A 89 -13.65 3.82 -14.73
N HIS A 90 -14.19 4.97 -15.12
CA HIS A 90 -14.58 6.02 -14.18
C HIS A 90 -15.70 5.55 -13.22
N ALA A 91 -16.69 4.80 -13.71
CA ALA A 91 -17.73 4.22 -12.88
C ALA A 91 -17.14 3.27 -11.81
N ALA A 92 -16.20 2.40 -12.17
CA ALA A 92 -15.52 1.51 -11.24
C ALA A 92 -14.70 2.29 -10.18
N LEU A 93 -14.01 3.35 -10.59
CA LEU A 93 -13.23 4.19 -9.68
C LEU A 93 -14.11 4.97 -8.70
N TRP A 94 -15.19 5.60 -9.19
CA TRP A 94 -16.15 6.29 -8.33
C TRP A 94 -16.89 5.34 -7.39
N ALA A 95 -17.26 4.15 -7.85
CA ALA A 95 -17.80 3.10 -6.97
C ALA A 95 -16.79 2.74 -5.87
N GLY A 96 -15.51 2.63 -6.19
CA GLY A 96 -14.44 2.43 -5.21
C GLY A 96 -14.36 3.54 -4.18
N VAL A 97 -14.47 4.81 -4.58
CA VAL A 97 -14.53 5.96 -3.66
C VAL A 97 -15.75 5.86 -2.75
N VAL A 98 -16.95 5.56 -3.29
CA VAL A 98 -18.17 5.43 -2.49
C VAL A 98 -18.05 4.30 -1.47
N PHE A 99 -17.66 3.09 -1.88
CA PHE A 99 -17.52 1.96 -0.96
C PHE A 99 -16.41 2.18 0.08
N SER A 100 -15.37 2.94 -0.24
CA SER A 100 -14.33 3.29 0.73
C SER A 100 -14.88 4.21 1.84
N VAL A 101 -15.70 5.19 1.49
CA VAL A 101 -16.40 6.06 2.45
C VAL A 101 -17.39 5.24 3.29
N LEU A 102 -18.15 4.33 2.67
CA LEU A 102 -19.08 3.44 3.38
C LEU A 102 -18.34 2.57 4.41
N LEU A 103 -17.19 1.98 4.03
CA LEU A 103 -16.38 1.19 4.94
C LEU A 103 -15.80 2.03 6.08
N ALA A 104 -15.27 3.21 5.79
CA ALA A 104 -14.78 4.15 6.80
C ALA A 104 -15.88 4.60 7.76
N ALA A 105 -17.09 4.82 7.26
CA ALA A 105 -18.29 5.08 8.07
C ALA A 105 -18.77 3.84 8.83
N GLY A 106 -18.30 2.63 8.49
CA GLY A 106 -18.71 1.36 9.09
C GLY A 106 -20.08 0.88 8.62
N ILE A 107 -20.44 1.18 7.40
CA ILE A 107 -21.69 0.78 6.74
C ILE A 107 -21.41 -0.42 5.85
N ALA A 108 -22.29 -1.43 5.92
CA ALA A 108 -22.24 -2.67 5.15
C ALA A 108 -20.81 -3.27 5.03
N PRO A 109 -20.09 -3.51 6.15
CA PRO A 109 -18.64 -3.76 6.12
C PRO A 109 -18.25 -4.95 5.23
N LEU A 110 -19.00 -6.04 5.23
CA LEU A 110 -18.72 -7.19 4.36
C LEU A 110 -18.90 -6.84 2.88
N LEU A 111 -20.01 -6.20 2.52
CA LEU A 111 -20.27 -5.78 1.14
C LEU A 111 -19.23 -4.75 0.69
N SER A 112 -18.93 -3.75 1.55
CA SER A 112 -17.98 -2.70 1.23
C SER A 112 -16.56 -3.27 1.03
N THR A 113 -16.09 -4.18 1.89
CA THR A 113 -14.77 -4.82 1.72
C THR A 113 -14.70 -5.69 0.48
N ALA A 114 -15.76 -6.46 0.19
CA ALA A 114 -15.81 -7.31 -1.00
C ALA A 114 -15.84 -6.47 -2.29
N ALA A 115 -16.66 -5.41 -2.33
CA ALA A 115 -16.72 -4.49 -3.46
C ALA A 115 -15.38 -3.78 -3.68
N LEU A 116 -14.76 -3.26 -2.62
CA LEU A 116 -13.46 -2.59 -2.68
C LEU A 116 -12.38 -3.51 -3.21
N TRP A 117 -12.32 -4.75 -2.72
CA TRP A 117 -11.36 -5.74 -3.20
C TRP A 117 -11.57 -6.05 -4.69
N ALA A 118 -12.81 -6.32 -5.12
CA ALA A 118 -13.11 -6.66 -6.51
C ALA A 118 -12.86 -5.49 -7.47
N LEU A 119 -13.24 -4.26 -7.09
CA LEU A 119 -13.01 -3.05 -7.87
C LEU A 119 -11.51 -2.74 -7.97
N TYR A 120 -10.78 -2.85 -6.83
CA TYR A 120 -9.34 -2.58 -6.84
C TYR A 120 -8.56 -3.61 -7.64
N LEU A 121 -8.93 -4.89 -7.55
CA LEU A 121 -8.39 -5.96 -8.40
C LEU A 121 -8.63 -5.64 -9.88
N SER A 122 -9.86 -5.24 -10.22
CA SER A 122 -10.25 -4.92 -11.59
C SER A 122 -9.38 -3.83 -12.20
N VAL A 123 -9.19 -2.72 -11.48
CA VAL A 123 -8.37 -1.61 -11.98
C VAL A 123 -6.87 -1.92 -11.93
N THR A 124 -6.44 -2.78 -11.00
CA THR A 124 -5.04 -3.25 -10.92
C THR A 124 -4.68 -4.13 -12.11
N VAL A 125 -5.58 -4.97 -12.57
CA VAL A 125 -5.38 -5.87 -13.71
C VAL A 125 -5.23 -5.06 -15.00
N VAL A 126 -6.14 -4.14 -15.28
CA VAL A 126 -6.12 -3.34 -16.53
C VAL A 126 -5.05 -2.25 -16.51
N GLY A 127 -4.59 -1.84 -15.33
CA GLY A 127 -3.56 -0.83 -15.15
C GLY A 127 -2.15 -1.28 -15.54
N ARG A 128 -1.94 -2.59 -15.71
CA ARG A 128 -0.72 -3.20 -16.25
C ARG A 128 0.55 -2.70 -15.54
N VAL A 129 1.54 -2.17 -16.26
CA VAL A 129 2.83 -1.70 -15.73
C VAL A 129 2.66 -0.59 -14.68
N PHE A 130 1.66 0.25 -14.80
CA PHE A 130 1.38 1.31 -13.83
C PHE A 130 0.86 0.79 -12.48
N TRP A 131 0.58 -0.52 -12.33
CA TRP A 131 0.09 -1.22 -11.14
C TRP A 131 0.96 -2.40 -10.71
N GLY A 132 2.23 -2.41 -11.05
CA GLY A 132 3.18 -3.46 -10.67
C GLY A 132 3.78 -3.31 -9.28
N PHE A 133 3.22 -2.49 -8.37
CA PHE A 133 3.85 -2.16 -7.10
C PHE A 133 3.41 -3.09 -5.96
N GLN A 134 4.33 -3.34 -5.02
CA GLN A 134 4.05 -4.22 -3.88
C GLN A 134 2.94 -3.72 -2.96
N TRP A 135 2.73 -2.41 -2.84
CA TRP A 135 1.65 -1.86 -2.02
C TRP A 135 0.26 -2.04 -2.63
N ASP A 136 0.13 -2.12 -3.96
CA ASP A 136 -1.13 -2.48 -4.61
C ASP A 136 -1.50 -3.94 -4.26
N ASN A 137 -0.52 -4.85 -4.34
CA ASN A 137 -0.69 -6.25 -3.93
C ASN A 137 -0.96 -6.38 -2.42
N LEU A 138 -0.29 -5.57 -1.59
CA LEU A 138 -0.54 -5.53 -0.14
C LEU A 138 -1.97 -5.08 0.17
N LEU A 139 -2.48 -4.09 -0.55
CA LEU A 139 -3.85 -3.62 -0.38
C LEU A 139 -4.87 -4.68 -0.80
N LEU A 140 -4.60 -5.43 -1.88
CA LEU A 140 -5.44 -6.57 -2.31
C LEU A 140 -5.42 -7.70 -1.27
N GLU A 141 -4.26 -8.07 -0.73
CA GLU A 141 -4.19 -9.09 0.31
C GLU A 141 -4.88 -8.63 1.60
N ALA A 142 -4.64 -7.39 2.04
CA ALA A 142 -5.32 -6.80 3.20
C ALA A 142 -6.84 -6.75 3.00
N GLY A 143 -7.30 -6.43 1.79
CA GLY A 143 -8.72 -6.44 1.42
C GLY A 143 -9.35 -7.82 1.51
N LEU A 144 -8.67 -8.85 1.01
CA LEU A 144 -9.14 -10.24 1.15
C LEU A 144 -9.24 -10.66 2.61
N LEU A 145 -8.23 -10.34 3.44
CA LEU A 145 -8.28 -10.62 4.87
C LEU A 145 -9.38 -9.82 5.58
N ALA A 146 -9.63 -8.59 5.13
CA ALA A 146 -10.72 -7.76 5.66
C ALA A 146 -12.11 -8.36 5.36
N ILE A 147 -12.31 -9.01 4.21
CA ILE A 147 -13.54 -9.76 3.91
C ILE A 147 -13.75 -10.86 4.95
N LEU A 148 -12.68 -11.61 5.29
CA LEU A 148 -12.74 -12.68 6.30
C LEU A 148 -13.00 -12.16 7.71
N ALA A 149 -12.58 -10.92 8.01
CA ALA A 149 -12.71 -10.29 9.32
C ALA A 149 -13.98 -9.43 9.46
N ALA A 150 -14.65 -9.11 8.35
CA ALA A 150 -15.80 -8.21 8.34
C ALA A 150 -17.03 -8.84 9.03
N PRO A 151 -17.72 -8.08 9.90
CA PRO A 151 -18.93 -8.58 10.54
C PRO A 151 -20.10 -8.63 9.53
N TRP A 152 -20.95 -9.66 9.66
CA TRP A 152 -22.18 -9.84 8.87
C TRP A 152 -23.30 -8.98 9.41
N ARG A 153 -23.10 -7.65 9.36
CA ARG A 153 -24.05 -6.64 9.83
C ARG A 153 -24.12 -5.49 8.86
N TRP A 154 -25.25 -4.81 8.84
CA TRP A 154 -25.42 -3.60 8.03
C TRP A 154 -24.60 -2.41 8.56
N ARG A 155 -24.41 -2.33 9.91
CA ARG A 155 -23.64 -1.25 10.55
C ARG A 155 -22.73 -1.78 11.66
N MET A 156 -21.48 -1.35 11.69
CA MET A 156 -20.57 -1.58 12.81
C MET A 156 -20.95 -0.71 14.01
N ARG A 157 -21.12 -1.33 15.19
CA ARG A 157 -21.55 -0.67 16.41
C ARG A 157 -20.37 -0.22 17.26
N TRP A 158 -20.24 1.10 17.53
CA TRP A 158 -19.13 1.63 18.34
C TRP A 158 -19.08 1.09 19.77
N ARG A 159 -20.24 0.93 20.43
CA ARG A 159 -20.33 0.51 21.83
C ARG A 159 -20.25 -0.99 22.03
N ALA A 160 -20.56 -1.78 21.04
CA ALA A 160 -20.55 -3.24 21.07
C ALA A 160 -19.95 -3.80 19.77
N PRO A 161 -18.63 -3.66 19.56
CA PRO A 161 -17.98 -4.16 18.36
C PRO A 161 -18.00 -5.69 18.32
N ASP A 162 -18.08 -6.23 17.11
CA ASP A 162 -18.12 -7.68 16.89
C ASP A 162 -16.70 -8.25 16.91
N GLU A 163 -16.51 -9.38 17.59
CA GLU A 163 -15.25 -10.10 17.62
C GLU A 163 -15.00 -10.76 16.27
N PRO A 164 -13.84 -10.51 15.62
CA PRO A 164 -13.50 -11.14 14.36
C PRO A 164 -13.17 -12.63 14.54
N PRO A 165 -13.25 -13.44 13.47
CA PRO A 165 -12.78 -14.81 13.49
C PRO A 165 -11.28 -14.88 13.86
N ARG A 166 -10.93 -15.81 14.76
CA ARG A 166 -9.54 -15.98 15.24
C ARG A 166 -8.53 -16.21 14.10
N LEU A 167 -8.95 -16.97 13.08
CA LEU A 167 -8.12 -17.21 11.90
C LEU A 167 -7.84 -15.91 11.13
N ALA A 168 -8.82 -15.01 10.98
CA ALA A 168 -8.61 -13.73 10.33
C ALA A 168 -7.60 -12.87 11.11
N VAL A 169 -7.68 -12.83 12.44
CA VAL A 169 -6.70 -12.14 13.29
C VAL A 169 -5.30 -12.75 13.11
N PHE A 170 -5.20 -14.08 13.09
CA PHE A 170 -3.92 -14.76 12.85
C PHE A 170 -3.34 -14.37 11.48
N LEU A 171 -4.17 -14.34 10.44
CA LEU A 171 -3.72 -14.00 9.08
C LEU A 171 -3.23 -12.55 8.97
N PHE A 172 -3.86 -11.59 9.67
CA PHE A 172 -3.32 -10.22 9.77
C PHE A 172 -1.98 -10.19 10.51
N HIS A 173 -1.83 -10.92 11.62
CA HIS A 173 -0.54 -11.03 12.32
C HIS A 173 0.53 -11.64 11.41
N TRP A 174 0.17 -12.70 10.67
CA TRP A 174 1.04 -13.39 9.73
C TRP A 174 1.41 -12.49 8.54
N LEU A 175 0.47 -11.68 8.03
CA LEU A 175 0.73 -10.71 6.98
C LEU A 175 1.75 -9.66 7.43
N VAL A 176 1.56 -9.05 8.61
CA VAL A 176 2.51 -8.06 9.14
C VAL A 176 3.87 -8.70 9.42
N PHE A 177 3.90 -9.93 9.94
CA PHE A 177 5.15 -10.67 10.13
C PHE A 177 5.90 -10.84 8.81
N ARG A 178 5.24 -11.37 7.77
CA ARG A 178 5.85 -11.57 6.45
C ARG A 178 6.33 -10.25 5.84
N LEU A 179 5.50 -9.22 5.92
CA LEU A 179 5.82 -7.90 5.38
C LEU A 179 7.12 -7.35 5.98
N MET A 180 7.21 -7.34 7.30
CA MET A 180 8.37 -6.76 8.00
C MET A 180 9.59 -7.67 7.92
N PHE A 181 9.43 -8.95 8.23
CA PHE A 181 10.55 -9.87 8.26
C PHE A 181 11.19 -10.07 6.88
N LEU A 182 10.38 -10.27 5.82
CA LEU A 182 10.91 -10.44 4.48
C LEU A 182 11.57 -9.17 3.95
N SER A 183 11.09 -7.98 4.33
CA SER A 183 11.73 -6.72 3.95
C SER A 183 13.17 -6.63 4.46
N GLY A 184 13.43 -7.04 5.72
CA GLY A 184 14.80 -7.14 6.25
C GLY A 184 15.58 -8.31 5.66
N PHE A 185 14.93 -9.47 5.54
CA PHE A 185 15.59 -10.69 5.07
C PHE A 185 16.12 -10.57 3.63
N VAL A 186 15.33 -10.03 2.69
CA VAL A 186 15.76 -9.92 1.29
C VAL A 186 16.96 -8.99 1.11
N LYS A 187 17.11 -7.95 1.95
CA LYS A 187 18.25 -7.05 1.95
C LYS A 187 19.54 -7.79 2.29
N LEU A 188 19.51 -8.66 3.30
CA LEU A 188 20.67 -9.49 3.66
C LEU A 188 20.89 -10.64 2.65
N ALA A 189 19.80 -11.28 2.21
CA ALA A 189 19.85 -12.39 1.26
C ALA A 189 20.31 -11.99 -0.15
N SER A 190 20.20 -10.71 -0.52
CA SER A 190 20.71 -10.17 -1.79
C SER A 190 22.22 -10.13 -1.86
N ARG A 191 22.89 -10.09 -0.72
CA ARG A 191 24.36 -9.89 -0.58
C ARG A 191 24.84 -8.55 -1.15
N ASP A 192 23.96 -7.56 -1.20
CA ASP A 192 24.32 -6.20 -1.62
C ASP A 192 25.26 -5.56 -0.59
N ALA A 193 26.41 -5.07 -1.06
CA ALA A 193 27.44 -4.49 -0.21
C ALA A 193 26.94 -3.30 0.60
N ALA A 194 26.09 -2.44 0.03
CA ALA A 194 25.56 -1.27 0.73
C ALA A 194 24.73 -1.65 1.97
N TRP A 195 24.02 -2.79 1.94
CA TRP A 195 23.31 -3.32 3.10
C TRP A 195 24.26 -3.97 4.11
N TRP A 196 25.21 -4.78 3.64
CA TRP A 196 26.15 -5.47 4.52
C TRP A 196 27.11 -4.52 5.22
N ASP A 197 27.57 -3.47 4.54
CA ASP A 197 28.43 -2.41 5.10
C ASP A 197 27.66 -1.35 5.90
N LEU A 198 26.33 -1.48 5.99
CA LEU A 198 25.41 -0.53 6.63
C LEU A 198 25.47 0.88 6.01
N THR A 199 25.89 1.00 4.74
CA THR A 199 26.04 2.28 4.04
C THR A 199 24.82 2.63 3.17
N ALA A 200 23.81 1.76 3.09
CA ALA A 200 22.67 1.94 2.20
C ALA A 200 21.96 3.29 2.36
N LEU A 201 21.85 3.83 3.59
CA LEU A 201 21.19 5.12 3.82
C LEU A 201 22.00 6.32 3.33
N THR A 202 23.30 6.18 3.04
CA THR A 202 24.08 7.25 2.39
C THR A 202 23.66 7.47 0.93
N TYR A 203 22.99 6.49 0.34
CA TYR A 203 22.45 6.52 -1.03
C TYR A 203 20.95 6.73 -1.04
N HIS A 204 20.22 6.05 -0.15
CA HIS A 204 18.76 5.94 -0.17
C HIS A 204 18.04 7.30 -0.27
N TYR A 205 18.48 8.30 0.49
CA TYR A 205 17.75 9.56 0.60
C TYR A 205 17.67 10.34 -0.72
N TRP A 206 18.67 10.23 -1.59
CA TRP A 206 18.70 10.94 -2.85
C TRP A 206 18.41 10.03 -4.06
N THR A 207 18.53 8.70 -3.91
CA THR A 207 18.28 7.75 -4.99
C THR A 207 16.86 7.20 -5.01
N GLN A 208 16.09 7.31 -3.91
CA GLN A 208 14.70 6.85 -3.86
C GLN A 208 13.81 7.56 -4.91
N PRO A 209 12.73 6.92 -5.42
CA PRO A 209 11.95 7.47 -6.53
C PRO A 209 11.48 8.91 -6.33
N LEU A 210 10.80 9.19 -5.21
CA LEU A 210 10.24 10.50 -4.89
C LEU A 210 10.66 10.92 -3.47
N PRO A 211 11.85 11.51 -3.29
CA PRO A 211 12.26 12.03 -1.99
C PRO A 211 11.36 13.18 -1.54
N VAL A 212 11.26 13.37 -0.22
CA VAL A 212 10.70 14.58 0.40
C VAL A 212 11.84 15.54 0.67
N TRP A 213 11.58 16.83 0.80
CA TRP A 213 12.60 17.86 1.07
C TRP A 213 13.43 17.57 2.34
N THR A 214 12.86 16.89 3.32
CA THR A 214 13.54 16.42 4.54
C THR A 214 14.63 15.39 4.27
N ALA A 215 14.52 14.64 3.15
CA ALA A 215 15.54 13.68 2.73
C ALA A 215 16.89 14.38 2.46
N TRP A 216 16.87 15.62 1.97
CA TRP A 216 18.10 16.38 1.78
C TRP A 216 18.83 16.61 3.12
N TYR A 217 18.10 16.97 4.18
CA TYR A 217 18.69 17.14 5.52
C TYR A 217 19.15 15.80 6.10
N ALA A 218 18.37 14.74 5.94
CA ALA A 218 18.76 13.39 6.37
C ALA A 218 20.03 12.92 5.66
N ASN A 219 20.19 13.23 4.37
CA ASN A 219 21.38 12.91 3.59
C ASN A 219 22.66 13.59 4.09
N LEU A 220 22.54 14.72 4.79
CA LEU A 220 23.67 15.44 5.37
C LEU A 220 24.16 14.90 6.71
N LEU A 221 23.51 13.88 7.24
CA LEU A 221 23.96 13.21 8.46
C LEU A 221 25.34 12.54 8.23
N PRO A 222 26.17 12.43 9.26
CA PRO A 222 27.46 11.75 9.14
C PRO A 222 27.27 10.23 8.93
N VAL A 223 28.23 9.59 8.29
CA VAL A 223 28.16 8.16 7.91
C VAL A 223 27.87 7.24 9.10
N TRP A 224 28.41 7.52 10.28
CA TRP A 224 28.12 6.72 11.48
C TRP A 224 26.63 6.77 11.87
N ALA A 225 25.96 7.90 11.69
CA ALA A 225 24.52 8.01 11.96
C ALA A 225 23.70 7.21 10.95
N HIS A 226 24.06 7.23 9.66
CA HIS A 226 23.45 6.37 8.65
C HIS A 226 23.60 4.88 8.98
N LYS A 227 24.80 4.46 9.41
CA LYS A 227 25.06 3.08 9.83
C LYS A 227 24.20 2.68 11.04
N LEU A 228 24.09 3.55 12.03
CA LEU A 228 23.24 3.30 13.20
C LEU A 228 21.77 3.19 12.81
N CYS A 229 21.26 4.06 11.94
CA CYS A 229 19.90 3.99 11.42
C CYS A 229 19.66 2.69 10.62
N CYS A 230 20.62 2.24 9.79
CA CYS A 230 20.55 0.95 9.12
C CYS A 230 20.45 -0.21 10.12
N LEU A 231 21.28 -0.21 11.15
CA LEU A 231 21.28 -1.25 12.18
C LEU A 231 19.93 -1.27 12.95
N ALA A 232 19.43 -0.09 13.32
CA ALA A 232 18.14 0.04 13.98
C ALA A 232 17.00 -0.46 13.09
N MET A 233 17.01 -0.15 11.78
CA MET A 233 16.05 -0.67 10.82
C MET A 233 16.09 -2.20 10.77
N PHE A 234 17.28 -2.82 10.68
CA PHE A 234 17.40 -4.29 10.72
C PHE A 234 16.88 -4.87 12.04
N GLY A 235 17.15 -4.23 13.17
CA GLY A 235 16.57 -4.62 14.46
C GLY A 235 15.04 -4.62 14.45
N ILE A 236 14.44 -3.61 13.81
CA ILE A 236 12.97 -3.50 13.67
C ILE A 236 12.45 -4.52 12.67
N GLU A 237 13.06 -4.65 11.49
CA GLU A 237 12.55 -5.52 10.41
C GLU A 237 12.79 -7.02 10.69
N LEU A 238 13.89 -7.40 11.33
CA LEU A 238 14.25 -8.81 11.58
C LEU A 238 13.94 -9.28 13.00
N GLY A 239 14.07 -8.40 14.00
CA GLY A 239 13.91 -8.76 15.40
C GLY A 239 12.47 -8.63 15.90
N LEU A 240 11.85 -7.45 15.72
CA LEU A 240 10.52 -7.19 16.26
C LEU A 240 9.40 -8.08 15.68
N PRO A 241 9.44 -8.60 14.42
CA PRO A 241 8.39 -9.46 13.92
C PRO A 241 8.11 -10.69 14.79
N PHE A 242 9.12 -11.29 15.40
CA PHE A 242 8.95 -12.45 16.29
C PHE A 242 8.14 -12.12 17.53
N LEU A 243 8.17 -10.87 18.01
CA LEU A 243 7.40 -10.41 19.16
C LEU A 243 5.88 -10.42 18.90
N ILE A 244 5.46 -10.45 17.62
CA ILE A 244 4.04 -10.56 17.24
C ILE A 244 3.40 -11.80 17.87
N PHE A 245 4.14 -12.89 18.02
CA PHE A 245 3.63 -14.17 18.52
C PHE A 245 3.81 -14.37 20.03
N LEU A 246 4.57 -13.51 20.72
CA LEU A 246 4.93 -13.72 22.13
C LEU A 246 3.86 -13.26 23.13
N GLY A 247 3.00 -12.31 22.82
CA GLY A 247 1.98 -11.87 23.77
C GLY A 247 1.68 -10.37 23.74
N GLY A 248 0.70 -9.93 24.52
CA GLY A 248 0.11 -8.61 24.37
C GLY A 248 1.06 -7.41 24.52
N ARG A 249 2.01 -7.44 25.49
CA ARG A 249 2.99 -6.34 25.69
C ARG A 249 4.05 -6.33 24.59
N ALA A 250 4.63 -7.49 24.29
CA ALA A 250 5.66 -7.65 23.27
C ALA A 250 5.11 -7.28 21.88
N ARG A 251 3.89 -7.72 21.57
CA ARG A 251 3.20 -7.41 20.32
C ARG A 251 2.90 -5.92 20.17
N ALA A 252 2.44 -5.25 21.23
CA ALA A 252 2.21 -3.80 21.19
C ALA A 252 3.51 -3.01 21.01
N PHE A 253 4.62 -3.48 21.60
CA PHE A 253 5.94 -2.91 21.40
C PHE A 253 6.41 -3.07 19.92
N ALA A 254 6.23 -4.26 19.33
CA ALA A 254 6.50 -4.48 17.92
C ALA A 254 5.67 -3.54 17.03
N ALA A 255 4.36 -3.41 17.30
CA ALA A 255 3.49 -2.50 16.57
C ALA A 255 3.97 -1.05 16.64
N ALA A 256 4.41 -0.59 17.82
CA ALA A 256 4.96 0.76 17.98
C ALA A 256 6.27 0.94 17.19
N GLY A 257 7.16 -0.06 17.19
CA GLY A 257 8.39 -0.04 16.40
C GLY A 257 8.12 0.01 14.89
N PHE A 258 7.16 -0.79 14.40
CA PHE A 258 6.77 -0.78 12.98
C PHE A 258 6.15 0.56 12.56
N VAL A 259 5.22 1.09 13.36
CA VAL A 259 4.62 2.41 13.09
C VAL A 259 5.68 3.51 13.15
N GLY A 260 6.60 3.47 14.12
CA GLY A 260 7.73 4.39 14.22
C GLY A 260 8.61 4.36 12.96
N LEU A 261 8.94 3.16 12.46
CA LEU A 261 9.69 3.01 11.20
C LEU A 261 8.91 3.59 10.01
N MET A 262 7.60 3.31 9.89
CA MET A 262 6.77 3.86 8.81
C MET A 262 6.69 5.39 8.85
N LEU A 263 6.65 5.99 10.03
CA LEU A 263 6.66 7.45 10.18
C LEU A 263 8.02 8.05 9.76
N LEU A 264 9.13 7.41 10.12
CA LEU A 264 10.47 7.84 9.70
C LEU A 264 10.64 7.75 8.17
N ILE A 265 10.17 6.66 7.55
CA ILE A 265 10.17 6.51 6.09
C ILE A 265 9.29 7.58 5.44
N ALA A 266 8.08 7.81 5.94
CA ALA A 266 7.17 8.83 5.42
C ALA A 266 7.73 10.26 5.58
N ALA A 267 8.53 10.49 6.62
CA ALA A 267 9.18 11.78 6.84
C ALA A 267 10.29 12.09 5.82
N THR A 268 10.85 11.09 5.14
CA THR A 268 11.99 11.26 4.22
C THR A 268 11.71 10.82 2.79
N GLY A 269 10.59 10.14 2.54
CA GLY A 269 10.25 9.63 1.21
C GLY A 269 8.76 9.47 0.97
N ASN A 270 8.35 9.54 -0.28
CA ASN A 270 6.98 9.38 -0.72
C ASN A 270 6.72 7.93 -1.16
N TYR A 271 6.27 7.09 -0.23
CA TYR A 271 5.88 5.69 -0.52
C TYR A 271 4.37 5.54 -0.60
N THR A 272 3.70 6.54 -1.16
CA THR A 272 2.28 6.53 -1.44
C THR A 272 1.43 6.28 -0.18
N PHE A 273 0.42 5.41 -0.27
CA PHE A 273 -0.35 4.92 0.89
C PHE A 273 0.31 3.72 1.60
N PHE A 274 1.50 3.25 1.18
CA PHE A 274 2.15 2.06 1.76
C PHE A 274 2.41 2.19 3.26
N ASN A 275 3.01 3.31 3.68
CA ASN A 275 3.31 3.55 5.09
C ASN A 275 2.03 3.62 5.93
N LEU A 276 0.99 4.29 5.40
CA LEU A 276 -0.32 4.36 6.03
C LEU A 276 -0.97 2.98 6.14
N LEU A 277 -0.95 2.18 5.06
CA LEU A 277 -1.48 0.82 5.05
C LEU A 277 -0.79 -0.06 6.07
N THR A 278 0.55 -0.02 6.14
CA THR A 278 1.32 -0.80 7.12
C THR A 278 0.98 -0.39 8.55
N ALA A 279 0.84 0.92 8.83
CA ALA A 279 0.41 1.41 10.13
C ALA A 279 -1.03 0.95 10.48
N VAL A 280 -1.93 0.94 9.51
CA VAL A 280 -3.30 0.41 9.66
C VAL A 280 -3.29 -1.08 9.97
N LEU A 281 -2.46 -1.87 9.29
CA LEU A 281 -2.31 -3.31 9.58
C LEU A 281 -1.81 -3.55 11.02
N CYS A 282 -0.98 -2.67 11.56
CA CYS A 282 -0.53 -2.75 12.96
C CYS A 282 -1.65 -2.57 13.99
N LEU A 283 -2.82 -2.05 13.63
CA LEU A 283 -3.97 -1.96 14.54
C LEU A 283 -4.41 -3.35 15.03
N TRP A 284 -4.35 -4.38 14.16
CA TRP A 284 -4.66 -5.76 14.55
C TRP A 284 -3.61 -6.40 15.48
N LEU A 285 -2.45 -5.77 15.65
CA LEU A 285 -1.45 -6.23 16.64
C LEU A 285 -1.80 -5.79 18.07
N VAL A 286 -2.73 -4.83 18.25
CA VAL A 286 -3.05 -4.23 19.55
C VAL A 286 -4.38 -4.75 20.07
N ARG A 287 -4.37 -5.47 21.22
CA ARG A 287 -5.58 -5.98 21.87
C ARG A 287 -6.42 -4.86 22.47
N ASP A 288 -7.71 -5.09 22.59
CA ASP A 288 -8.71 -4.13 23.10
C ASP A 288 -8.40 -3.60 24.50
N GLU A 289 -7.82 -4.42 25.37
CA GLU A 289 -7.36 -4.03 26.72
C GLU A 289 -6.36 -2.86 26.66
N ARG A 290 -5.50 -2.82 25.63
CA ARG A 290 -4.52 -1.76 25.42
C ARG A 290 -5.16 -0.47 24.91
N TRP A 291 -6.14 -0.59 24.03
CA TRP A 291 -6.94 0.55 23.60
C TRP A 291 -7.69 1.20 24.76
N ALA A 292 -8.25 0.39 25.68
CA ALA A 292 -8.87 0.88 26.90
C ALA A 292 -7.87 1.61 27.81
N ALA A 293 -6.69 1.02 28.06
CA ALA A 293 -5.65 1.64 28.87
C ALA A 293 -5.14 2.97 28.26
N LEU A 294 -4.92 3.02 26.95
CA LEU A 294 -4.51 4.24 26.24
C LEU A 294 -5.57 5.34 26.38
N ARG A 295 -6.84 4.99 26.22
CA ARG A 295 -7.96 5.93 26.36
C ARG A 295 -8.02 6.51 27.78
N THR A 296 -7.88 5.68 28.80
CA THR A 296 -7.85 6.13 30.21
C THR A 296 -6.66 7.06 30.46
N PHE A 297 -5.49 6.73 29.90
CA PHE A 297 -4.29 7.57 30.03
C PHE A 297 -4.47 8.96 29.36
N ILE A 298 -5.05 9.01 28.19
CA ILE A 298 -5.31 10.28 27.46
C ILE A 298 -6.35 11.11 28.21
N SER A 299 -7.46 10.50 28.66
CA SER A 299 -8.51 11.21 29.41
C SER A 299 -8.04 11.72 30.77
N ALA A 300 -7.10 11.04 31.42
CA ALA A 300 -6.49 11.50 32.68
C ALA A 300 -5.56 12.72 32.48
N ARG A 301 -4.93 12.86 31.30
CA ARG A 301 -4.01 13.97 30.97
C ARG A 301 -4.66 15.17 30.29
N MET A 302 -5.87 14.98 29.73
CA MET A 302 -6.70 16.05 29.18
C MET A 302 -8.01 16.15 29.98
N PRO A 303 -8.03 16.77 31.18
CA PRO A 303 -9.28 17.04 31.84
C PRO A 303 -10.05 18.03 30.96
N LEU A 304 -11.10 17.55 30.29
CA LEU A 304 -12.08 18.41 29.66
C LEU A 304 -12.57 19.38 30.73
N ARG A 305 -12.39 20.66 30.51
CA ARG A 305 -12.90 21.75 31.31
C ARG A 305 -14.40 21.53 31.49
N GLN A 306 -14.79 20.92 32.63
CA GLN A 306 -16.20 20.89 33.00
C GLN A 306 -16.60 22.32 33.27
N GLY A 307 -17.45 22.86 32.39
CA GLY A 307 -18.11 24.12 32.60
C GLY A 307 -18.87 24.09 33.92
N GLY A 308 -18.55 25.03 34.79
CA GLY A 308 -19.21 25.19 36.07
C GLY A 308 -20.69 25.47 35.88
N GLY A 309 -21.51 24.57 36.41
CA GLY A 309 -22.93 24.73 36.63
C GLY A 309 -23.23 24.13 38.00
N GLY A 310 -23.21 24.97 39.00
CA GLY A 310 -23.57 24.55 40.37
C GLY A 310 -25.05 24.24 40.45
N HIS A 311 -25.35 23.06 40.99
CA HIS A 311 -26.62 22.82 41.67
C HIS A 311 -26.35 21.98 42.91
N VAL A 312 -26.50 22.62 44.03
CA VAL A 312 -26.64 22.04 45.38
C VAL A 312 -27.99 21.31 45.44
N GLY A 313 -27.97 20.01 45.66
CA GLY A 313 -29.16 19.19 45.87
C GLY A 313 -28.83 18.09 46.91
N ARG A 314 -29.48 18.21 48.06
CA ARG A 314 -29.42 17.40 49.26
C ARG A 314 -29.64 15.92 49.01
N GLY A 315 -28.96 15.14 49.85
CA GLY A 315 -28.98 13.67 49.88
C GLY A 315 -30.33 13.04 50.24
N HIS A 316 -30.46 11.83 49.73
CA HIS A 316 -31.25 10.76 50.35
C HIS A 316 -30.58 9.42 50.09
N THR A 317 -30.07 8.87 51.19
CA THR A 317 -29.69 7.46 51.28
C THR A 317 -30.92 6.60 51.10
N ARG A 318 -30.95 5.73 50.09
CA ARG A 318 -31.87 4.60 50.02
C ARG A 318 -31.10 3.30 49.91
N SER A 319 -31.23 2.51 50.94
CA SER A 319 -30.90 1.11 51.13
C SER A 319 -31.46 0.27 49.95
N ALA A 320 -30.57 -0.50 49.32
CA ALA A 320 -30.96 -1.49 48.32
C ALA A 320 -31.24 -2.83 49.02
N THR A 321 -32.48 -3.19 49.12
CA THR A 321 -32.94 -4.55 49.45
C THR A 321 -32.84 -5.42 48.19
N ALA A 322 -32.18 -6.57 48.36
CA ALA A 322 -32.13 -7.63 47.38
C ALA A 322 -33.52 -8.24 47.14
N SER A 323 -33.97 -8.30 45.91
CA SER A 323 -35.10 -9.13 45.49
C SER A 323 -34.62 -10.23 44.57
N THR A 324 -34.62 -11.44 45.12
CA THR A 324 -34.65 -12.70 44.36
C THR A 324 -35.99 -12.82 43.63
N GLY A 325 -35.96 -12.98 42.34
CA GLY A 325 -37.17 -13.12 41.52
C GLY A 325 -36.95 -13.77 40.18
N SER A 326 -37.26 -15.04 40.12
CA SER A 326 -37.86 -15.80 39.02
C SER A 326 -37.11 -15.88 37.67
N ALA A 327 -36.48 -17.03 37.48
CA ALA A 327 -36.19 -17.57 36.14
C ALA A 327 -37.49 -17.94 35.44
N ALA A 328 -37.90 -17.17 34.45
CA ALA A 328 -38.92 -17.54 33.48
C ALA A 328 -38.27 -17.94 32.16
N ALA A 329 -38.52 -19.17 31.73
CA ALA A 329 -38.02 -19.81 30.58
C ALA A 329 -38.35 -19.05 29.29
N HIS A 330 -37.32 -18.66 28.51
CA HIS A 330 -37.42 -18.42 27.08
C HIS A 330 -36.89 -19.63 26.31
N VAL A 331 -37.70 -20.66 26.22
CA VAL A 331 -37.55 -21.75 25.24
C VAL A 331 -38.20 -21.28 23.93
N GLY A 332 -37.44 -21.20 22.84
CA GLY A 332 -38.03 -21.17 21.51
C GLY A 332 -37.56 -20.09 20.55
N ARG A 333 -36.22 -19.88 20.38
CA ARG A 333 -35.66 -19.24 19.17
C ARG A 333 -34.22 -19.67 18.85
N GLY A 334 -33.78 -20.82 19.34
CA GLY A 334 -32.39 -21.31 19.25
C GLY A 334 -32.01 -22.05 17.95
N GLY A 335 -32.96 -22.58 17.22
CA GLY A 335 -32.65 -23.54 16.14
C GLY A 335 -32.03 -22.90 14.88
N MET A 336 -32.56 -21.81 14.38
CA MET A 336 -32.07 -21.14 13.16
C MET A 336 -30.76 -20.38 13.39
N ALA A 337 -30.56 -19.78 14.58
CA ALA A 337 -29.32 -19.07 14.91
C ALA A 337 -28.10 -19.97 15.00
N HIS A 338 -28.24 -21.27 15.35
CA HIS A 338 -27.15 -22.25 15.41
C HIS A 338 -26.73 -22.74 14.04
N GLY A 339 -27.64 -22.91 13.10
CA GLY A 339 -27.35 -23.28 11.70
C GLY A 339 -26.52 -22.20 10.99
N TRP A 340 -26.92 -20.94 11.05
CA TRP A 340 -26.20 -19.81 10.45
C TRP A 340 -24.82 -19.57 11.07
N ARG A 341 -24.63 -19.84 12.37
CA ARG A 341 -23.30 -19.77 13.02
C ARG A 341 -22.34 -20.86 12.54
N ARG A 342 -22.83 -22.05 12.15
CA ARG A 342 -22.00 -23.11 11.57
C ARG A 342 -21.62 -22.78 10.12
N VAL A 343 -22.53 -22.34 9.27
CA VAL A 343 -22.27 -21.93 7.89
C VAL A 343 -21.28 -20.75 7.87
N ALA A 344 -21.46 -19.75 8.75
CA ALA A 344 -20.54 -18.63 8.88
C ALA A 344 -19.11 -19.05 9.30
N ARG A 345 -18.95 -20.16 10.00
CA ARG A 345 -17.62 -20.70 10.34
C ARG A 345 -16.90 -21.27 9.12
N TRP A 346 -17.57 -22.05 8.28
CA TRP A 346 -16.97 -22.65 7.08
C TRP A 346 -16.56 -21.60 6.04
N TRP A 347 -17.34 -20.55 5.87
CA TRP A 347 -17.07 -19.43 4.98
C TRP A 347 -15.72 -18.75 5.26
N VAL A 348 -15.28 -18.67 6.51
CA VAL A 348 -13.99 -18.06 6.88
C VAL A 348 -12.86 -19.09 6.90
N TRP A 349 -13.14 -20.32 7.40
CA TRP A 349 -12.09 -21.30 7.61
C TRP A 349 -11.52 -21.85 6.31
N ALA A 350 -12.34 -22.22 5.33
CA ALA A 350 -11.85 -22.79 4.09
C ALA A 350 -10.96 -21.82 3.29
N PRO A 351 -11.42 -20.60 2.91
CA PRO A 351 -10.55 -19.67 2.21
C PRO A 351 -9.39 -19.17 3.08
N GLY A 352 -9.58 -19.01 4.40
CA GLY A 352 -8.51 -18.62 5.31
C GLY A 352 -7.38 -19.64 5.41
N LEU A 353 -7.68 -20.94 5.42
CA LEU A 353 -6.68 -22.01 5.39
C LEU A 353 -5.95 -22.07 4.05
N VAL A 354 -6.65 -21.83 2.93
CA VAL A 354 -6.02 -21.71 1.61
C VAL A 354 -5.02 -20.55 1.60
N VAL A 355 -5.41 -19.37 2.08
CA VAL A 355 -4.51 -18.20 2.20
C VAL A 355 -3.31 -18.52 3.11
N ALA A 356 -3.54 -19.18 4.27
CA ALA A 356 -2.47 -19.59 5.16
C ALA A 356 -1.46 -20.53 4.48
N LEU A 357 -1.96 -21.56 3.79
CA LEU A 357 -1.12 -22.54 3.09
C LEU A 357 -0.30 -21.88 1.97
N LEU A 358 -0.96 -21.12 1.10
CA LEU A 358 -0.30 -20.47 -0.03
C LEU A 358 0.73 -19.43 0.44
N SER A 359 0.36 -18.61 1.43
CA SER A 359 1.29 -17.61 1.97
C SER A 359 2.47 -18.23 2.72
N LEU A 360 2.28 -19.40 3.35
CA LEU A 360 3.39 -20.16 3.93
C LEU A 360 4.30 -20.74 2.84
N ALA A 361 3.74 -21.29 1.78
CA ALA A 361 4.53 -21.82 0.67
C ALA A 361 5.38 -20.71 0.00
N LEU A 362 4.78 -19.55 -0.25
CA LEU A 362 5.49 -18.38 -0.77
C LEU A 362 6.57 -17.89 0.19
N PHE A 363 6.29 -17.84 1.49
CA PHE A 363 7.26 -17.43 2.51
C PHE A 363 8.47 -18.36 2.56
N VAL A 364 8.24 -19.68 2.56
CA VAL A 364 9.31 -20.69 2.52
C VAL A 364 10.17 -20.55 1.26
N GLY A 365 9.53 -20.30 0.11
CA GLY A 365 10.23 -20.01 -1.14
C GLY A 365 11.07 -18.73 -1.08
N ALA A 366 10.54 -17.66 -0.46
CA ALA A 366 11.28 -16.41 -0.27
C ALA A 366 12.52 -16.58 0.62
N LEU A 367 12.48 -17.51 1.57
CA LEU A 367 13.65 -17.90 2.39
C LEU A 367 14.67 -18.74 1.63
N ARG A 368 14.44 -19.03 0.35
CA ARG A 368 15.28 -19.90 -0.50
C ARG A 368 15.41 -21.33 0.03
N LEU A 369 14.42 -21.79 0.79
CA LEU A 369 14.37 -23.15 1.30
C LEU A 369 13.77 -24.10 0.25
N SER A 370 14.49 -25.17 -0.07
CA SER A 370 14.07 -26.17 -1.06
C SER A 370 13.07 -27.17 -0.44
N VAL A 371 11.81 -26.77 -0.35
CA VAL A 371 10.73 -27.65 0.11
C VAL A 371 9.93 -28.16 -1.09
N ARG A 372 9.76 -29.48 -1.21
CA ARG A 372 8.90 -30.10 -2.22
C ARG A 372 7.45 -30.07 -1.75
N TRP A 373 6.68 -29.18 -2.33
CA TRP A 373 5.24 -29.10 -2.08
C TRP A 373 4.48 -30.14 -2.94
N PRO A 374 3.36 -30.70 -2.45
CA PRO A 374 2.48 -31.51 -3.28
C PRO A 374 2.02 -30.73 -4.52
N ALA A 375 1.86 -31.40 -5.67
CA ALA A 375 1.43 -30.77 -6.92
C ALA A 375 0.09 -30.01 -6.79
N ALA A 376 -0.77 -30.42 -5.87
CA ALA A 376 -2.02 -29.72 -5.57
C ALA A 376 -1.79 -28.29 -5.06
N VAL A 377 -0.72 -28.05 -4.28
CA VAL A 377 -0.37 -26.70 -3.79
C VAL A 377 0.07 -25.80 -4.95
N GLY A 378 0.85 -26.35 -5.89
CA GLY A 378 1.25 -25.63 -7.12
C GLY A 378 0.01 -25.23 -7.95
N ARG A 379 -0.87 -26.19 -8.26
CA ARG A 379 -2.12 -25.89 -8.99
C ARG A 379 -3.00 -24.85 -8.30
N LEU A 380 -3.04 -24.88 -6.96
CA LEU A 380 -3.81 -23.91 -6.18
C LEU A 380 -3.14 -22.53 -6.21
N ALA A 381 -1.80 -22.48 -6.17
CA ALA A 381 -1.05 -21.23 -6.30
C ALA A 381 -1.25 -20.61 -7.70
N ASP A 382 -1.17 -21.39 -8.77
CA ASP A 382 -1.43 -20.93 -10.14
C ASP A 382 -2.86 -20.40 -10.31
N ALA A 383 -3.84 -21.06 -9.70
CA ALA A 383 -5.24 -20.62 -9.72
C ALA A 383 -5.47 -19.32 -8.92
N ALA A 384 -4.70 -19.11 -7.85
CA ALA A 384 -4.81 -17.91 -7.00
C ALA A 384 -3.98 -16.71 -7.51
N ALA A 385 -2.92 -16.95 -8.28
CA ALA A 385 -1.97 -15.92 -8.73
C ALA A 385 -2.63 -14.73 -9.46
N PRO A 386 -3.61 -14.93 -10.37
CA PRO A 386 -4.25 -13.82 -11.07
C PRO A 386 -4.99 -12.85 -10.14
N PHE A 387 -5.44 -13.30 -8.96
CA PHE A 387 -6.14 -12.47 -7.97
C PHE A 387 -5.20 -11.60 -7.12
N ARG A 388 -3.89 -11.78 -7.21
CA ARG A 388 -2.87 -10.95 -6.53
C ARG A 388 -3.12 -10.73 -5.03
N SER A 389 -3.78 -11.67 -4.36
CA SER A 389 -4.23 -11.54 -2.97
C SER A 389 -3.48 -12.44 -1.99
N VAL A 390 -2.43 -13.11 -2.44
CA VAL A 390 -1.44 -13.82 -1.61
C VAL A 390 -0.07 -13.56 -2.22
N ASN A 391 0.81 -12.86 -1.50
CA ASN A 391 2.02 -12.30 -2.10
C ASN A 391 3.25 -12.51 -1.21
N ASN A 392 4.44 -12.36 -1.83
CA ASN A 392 5.70 -12.12 -1.13
C ASN A 392 5.99 -10.63 -1.06
N TYR A 393 6.70 -10.23 -0.02
CA TYR A 393 7.13 -8.86 0.21
C TYR A 393 8.64 -8.81 0.33
N GLY A 394 9.23 -7.69 -0.05
CA GLY A 394 10.68 -7.50 0.02
C GLY A 394 11.09 -6.27 -0.76
N LEU A 395 10.97 -5.10 -0.13
CA LEU A 395 11.34 -3.82 -0.73
C LEU A 395 12.85 -3.59 -0.61
N PHE A 396 13.42 -3.00 -1.66
CA PHE A 396 14.81 -2.57 -1.68
C PHE A 396 15.83 -3.70 -1.38
N ALA A 397 15.62 -4.87 -1.96
CA ALA A 397 16.56 -5.99 -1.82
C ALA A 397 17.99 -5.59 -2.24
N VAL A 398 18.12 -4.77 -3.28
CA VAL A 398 19.38 -4.17 -3.74
C VAL A 398 19.26 -2.65 -3.64
N MET A 399 20.32 -2.00 -3.16
CA MET A 399 20.36 -0.54 -3.02
C MET A 399 20.78 0.11 -4.33
N THR A 400 19.99 1.07 -4.79
CA THR A 400 20.34 1.91 -5.93
C THR A 400 21.38 2.94 -5.47
N THR A 401 22.58 2.91 -6.03
CA THR A 401 23.69 3.78 -5.64
C THR A 401 23.92 4.97 -6.56
N SER A 402 23.09 5.10 -7.60
CA SER A 402 23.10 6.22 -8.54
C SER A 402 21.65 6.65 -8.81
N ARG A 403 21.46 7.87 -9.27
CA ARG A 403 20.16 8.40 -9.64
C ARG A 403 20.15 8.86 -11.09
N PRO A 404 19.92 7.97 -12.05
CA PRO A 404 19.58 8.39 -13.40
C PRO A 404 18.13 8.94 -13.43
N GLU A 405 17.93 10.00 -14.19
CA GLU A 405 16.61 10.59 -14.47
C GLU A 405 16.44 10.79 -15.97
N ILE A 406 15.27 10.43 -16.49
CA ILE A 406 14.89 10.69 -17.87
C ILE A 406 14.16 12.04 -17.93
N VAL A 407 14.65 12.94 -18.79
CA VAL A 407 14.00 14.19 -19.18
C VAL A 407 13.48 14.01 -20.59
N LEU A 408 12.20 14.31 -20.80
CA LEU A 408 11.60 14.34 -22.13
C LEU A 408 11.72 15.75 -22.71
N GLU A 409 12.19 15.84 -23.93
CA GLU A 409 12.39 17.11 -24.61
C GLU A 409 11.74 17.06 -25.99
N GLY A 410 11.11 18.16 -26.37
CA GLY A 410 10.55 18.35 -27.69
C GLY A 410 11.23 19.51 -28.45
N THR A 411 11.04 19.55 -29.76
CA THR A 411 11.55 20.61 -30.61
C THR A 411 10.62 20.88 -31.79
N TRP A 412 10.63 22.10 -32.31
CA TRP A 412 9.95 22.47 -33.56
C TRP A 412 10.89 22.48 -34.77
N ASP A 413 12.21 22.67 -34.56
CA ASP A 413 13.22 22.94 -35.59
C ASP A 413 14.39 21.93 -35.61
N GLY A 414 14.40 20.98 -34.66
CA GLY A 414 15.51 20.03 -34.48
C GLY A 414 16.75 20.60 -33.84
N GLN A 415 16.78 21.90 -33.52
CA GLN A 415 17.94 22.60 -32.96
C GLN A 415 17.73 23.00 -31.50
N ARG A 416 16.60 23.64 -31.20
CA ARG A 416 16.24 24.08 -29.84
C ARG A 416 15.32 23.07 -29.23
N TRP A 417 15.73 22.57 -28.05
CA TRP A 417 14.98 21.55 -27.31
C TRP A 417 14.42 22.14 -26.02
N PHE A 418 13.15 21.84 -25.75
CA PHE A 418 12.41 22.34 -24.59
C PHE A 418 11.95 21.16 -23.75
N GLU A 419 12.19 21.24 -22.42
CA GLU A 419 11.90 20.17 -21.47
C GLU A 419 10.41 20.14 -21.10
N TYR A 420 9.81 18.93 -21.05
CA TYR A 420 8.54 18.67 -20.40
C TYR A 420 8.78 18.46 -18.90
N GLU A 421 8.04 19.16 -18.03
CA GLU A 421 8.18 18.99 -16.60
C GLU A 421 7.17 18.00 -16.02
N PHE A 422 7.66 17.04 -15.25
CA PHE A 422 6.83 16.11 -14.49
C PHE A 422 6.37 16.75 -13.17
N ARG A 423 5.22 16.28 -12.65
CA ARG A 423 4.62 16.91 -11.45
C ARG A 423 5.42 16.68 -10.18
N TRP A 424 6.07 15.52 -10.04
CA TRP A 424 6.56 15.08 -8.73
C TRP A 424 8.00 14.57 -8.75
N LYS A 425 8.46 13.94 -9.82
CA LYS A 425 9.85 13.50 -9.93
C LYS A 425 10.81 14.69 -10.06
N PRO A 426 12.08 14.54 -9.72
CA PRO A 426 13.08 15.55 -10.02
C PRO A 426 13.14 15.88 -11.53
N GLY A 427 13.11 17.16 -11.83
CA GLY A 427 13.22 17.76 -13.16
C GLY A 427 14.06 19.03 -13.03
N ASP A 428 13.41 20.18 -12.89
CA ASP A 428 14.11 21.44 -12.57
C ASP A 428 14.89 21.31 -11.25
N ILE A 429 16.20 21.55 -11.32
CA ILE A 429 17.13 21.41 -10.20
C ILE A 429 16.88 22.39 -9.06
N SER A 430 16.19 23.51 -9.33
CA SER A 430 15.84 24.53 -8.34
C SER A 430 14.62 24.13 -7.50
N LEU A 431 13.78 23.22 -8.01
CA LEU A 431 12.55 22.83 -7.33
C LEU A 431 12.81 21.96 -6.11
N ARG A 432 12.20 22.35 -5.01
CA ARG A 432 12.23 21.60 -3.76
C ARG A 432 11.47 20.28 -3.88
N PRO A 433 12.05 19.11 -3.50
CA PRO A 433 11.31 17.86 -3.42
C PRO A 433 10.04 18.00 -2.57
N ARG A 434 8.90 17.51 -3.06
CA ARG A 434 7.58 17.75 -2.46
C ARG A 434 7.10 16.55 -1.64
N LEU A 435 6.29 16.78 -0.63
CA LEU A 435 5.49 15.72 0.01
C LEU A 435 4.27 15.46 -0.85
N VAL A 436 4.09 14.23 -1.28
CA VAL A 436 3.00 13.82 -2.16
C VAL A 436 2.16 12.69 -1.57
N ALA A 437 2.73 11.88 -0.68
CA ALA A 437 1.98 10.82 0.01
C ALA A 437 0.75 11.38 0.74
N PRO A 438 -0.40 10.69 0.75
CA PRO A 438 -0.63 9.31 0.30
C PRO A 438 -0.95 9.15 -1.19
N HIS A 439 -0.92 10.21 -2.01
CA HIS A 439 -1.08 10.11 -3.46
C HIS A 439 0.06 9.30 -4.08
N GLN A 440 -0.27 8.48 -5.09
CA GLN A 440 0.68 7.71 -5.88
C GLN A 440 0.76 8.25 -7.31
N PRO A 441 1.73 9.09 -7.63
CA PRO A 441 1.94 9.54 -9.01
C PRO A 441 2.58 8.43 -9.83
N ARG A 442 1.74 7.64 -10.50
CA ARG A 442 2.14 6.37 -11.13
C ARG A 442 3.09 6.56 -12.31
N LEU A 443 2.90 7.64 -13.08
CA LEU A 443 3.81 7.98 -14.17
C LEU A 443 5.20 8.34 -13.65
N ASP A 444 5.29 9.24 -12.65
CA ASP A 444 6.57 9.67 -12.07
C ASP A 444 7.35 8.50 -11.46
N TRP A 445 6.65 7.54 -10.79
CA TRP A 445 7.25 6.32 -10.30
C TRP A 445 7.77 5.42 -11.43
N GLN A 446 7.01 5.28 -12.52
CA GLN A 446 7.45 4.47 -13.66
C GLN A 446 8.62 5.10 -14.41
N MET A 447 8.70 6.44 -14.48
CA MET A 447 9.85 7.14 -15.05
C MET A 447 11.14 6.83 -14.28
N TRP A 448 11.08 6.71 -12.93
CA TRP A 448 12.24 6.31 -12.14
C TRP A 448 12.70 4.89 -12.47
N PHE A 449 11.76 3.94 -12.59
CA PHE A 449 12.10 2.56 -13.00
C PHE A 449 12.65 2.52 -14.43
N ALA A 450 12.06 3.28 -15.34
CA ALA A 450 12.54 3.36 -16.73
C ALA A 450 13.98 3.88 -16.80
N ALA A 451 14.31 4.89 -15.99
CA ALA A 451 15.67 5.46 -15.95
C ALA A 451 16.74 4.45 -15.48
N LEU A 452 16.36 3.48 -14.65
CA LEU A 452 17.25 2.39 -14.20
C LEU A 452 17.42 1.28 -15.25
N GLY A 453 16.52 1.20 -16.23
CA GLY A 453 16.49 0.18 -17.26
C GLY A 453 16.94 0.69 -18.64
N THR A 454 16.49 -0.03 -19.67
CA THR A 454 16.70 0.32 -21.07
C THR A 454 15.38 0.68 -21.75
N ARG A 455 15.45 1.31 -22.91
CA ARG A 455 14.29 1.66 -23.73
C ARG A 455 13.46 0.42 -24.10
N GLU A 456 14.14 -0.66 -24.46
CA GLU A 456 13.52 -1.93 -24.87
C GLU A 456 12.72 -2.56 -23.74
N GLY A 457 13.18 -2.41 -22.49
CA GLY A 457 12.46 -2.86 -21.29
C GLY A 457 11.26 -1.98 -20.90
N ASN A 458 11.10 -0.81 -21.56
CA ASN A 458 10.08 0.18 -21.21
C ASN A 458 9.28 0.66 -22.44
N PRO A 459 8.60 -0.23 -23.19
CA PRO A 459 7.89 0.14 -24.42
C PRO A 459 6.76 1.17 -24.19
N TRP A 460 6.21 1.24 -22.99
CA TRP A 460 5.20 2.23 -22.61
C TRP A 460 5.72 3.67 -22.71
N LEU A 461 7.03 3.90 -22.54
CA LEU A 461 7.64 5.23 -22.68
C LEU A 461 7.59 5.72 -24.12
N MET A 462 7.74 4.81 -25.10
CA MET A 462 7.56 5.14 -26.50
C MET A 462 6.13 5.63 -26.78
N ASN A 463 5.13 4.96 -26.21
CA ASN A 463 3.74 5.41 -26.33
C ASN A 463 3.54 6.80 -25.72
N LEU A 464 4.13 7.08 -24.55
CA LEU A 464 4.09 8.41 -23.96
C LEU A 464 4.69 9.45 -24.94
N MET A 465 5.87 9.19 -25.49
CA MET A 465 6.52 10.11 -26.44
C MET A 465 5.65 10.34 -27.69
N VAL A 466 4.96 9.31 -28.20
CA VAL A 466 4.00 9.45 -29.32
C VAL A 466 2.82 10.34 -28.90
N ARG A 467 2.26 10.17 -27.70
CA ARG A 467 1.18 11.03 -27.18
C ARG A 467 1.63 12.50 -27.05
N LEU A 468 2.89 12.74 -26.66
CA LEU A 468 3.45 14.10 -26.63
C LEU A 468 3.59 14.70 -28.03
N LEU A 469 4.02 13.92 -29.02
CA LEU A 469 4.05 14.34 -30.44
C LEU A 469 2.67 14.69 -31.00
N GLN A 470 1.63 13.97 -30.53
CA GLN A 470 0.23 14.23 -30.88
C GLN A 470 -0.38 15.41 -30.10
N ASN A 471 0.35 15.93 -29.12
CA ASN A 471 -0.14 16.92 -28.14
C ASN A 471 -1.42 16.47 -27.44
N GLU A 472 -1.50 15.16 -27.10
CA GLU A 472 -2.70 14.52 -26.57
C GLU A 472 -3.06 15.05 -25.16
N PRO A 473 -4.24 15.69 -24.99
CA PRO A 473 -4.57 16.37 -23.73
C PRO A 473 -4.58 15.46 -22.51
N ASP A 474 -5.07 14.22 -22.65
CA ASP A 474 -5.15 13.27 -21.55
C ASP A 474 -3.76 12.88 -21.01
N ALA A 475 -2.80 12.66 -21.90
CA ALA A 475 -1.42 12.35 -21.54
C ALA A 475 -0.69 13.59 -20.98
N LEU A 476 -0.90 14.76 -21.57
CA LEU A 476 -0.34 16.03 -21.10
C LEU A 476 -0.84 16.42 -19.71
N ALA A 477 -2.08 16.09 -19.38
CA ALA A 477 -2.64 16.31 -18.05
C ALA A 477 -1.87 15.59 -16.91
N LEU A 478 -1.03 14.60 -17.24
CA LEU A 478 -0.14 13.94 -16.26
C LEU A 478 1.10 14.77 -15.92
N LEU A 479 1.47 15.73 -16.78
CA LEU A 479 2.66 16.58 -16.64
C LEU A 479 2.35 17.87 -15.87
N ALA A 480 3.39 18.51 -15.34
CA ALA A 480 3.29 19.80 -14.68
C ALA A 480 3.34 20.94 -15.69
N PHE A 481 4.15 20.78 -16.75
CA PHE A 481 4.35 21.80 -17.77
C PHE A 481 4.57 21.17 -19.14
N ASN A 482 3.86 21.72 -20.15
CA ASN A 482 4.00 21.41 -21.55
C ASN A 482 4.49 22.66 -22.31
N PRO A 483 5.70 22.68 -22.87
CA PRO A 483 6.20 23.84 -23.64
C PRO A 483 5.54 23.97 -25.02
N PHE A 484 4.70 23.00 -25.43
CA PHE A 484 4.12 22.89 -26.77
C PHE A 484 2.60 23.09 -26.78
N GLU A 485 2.03 23.89 -25.87
CA GLU A 485 0.57 24.08 -25.75
C GLU A 485 -0.09 24.58 -27.03
N GLN A 486 0.56 25.49 -27.77
CA GLN A 486 -0.02 26.10 -28.98
C GLN A 486 0.18 25.28 -30.25
N LYS A 487 1.30 24.55 -30.36
CA LYS A 487 1.67 23.78 -31.52
C LYS A 487 2.46 22.54 -31.14
N PRO A 488 2.06 21.36 -31.57
CA PRO A 488 2.79 20.11 -31.28
C PRO A 488 4.26 20.22 -31.69
N PRO A 489 5.17 19.51 -30.98
CA PRO A 489 6.56 19.44 -31.39
C PRO A 489 6.71 18.63 -32.67
N TYR A 490 7.71 18.95 -33.46
CA TYR A 490 8.09 18.17 -34.64
C TYR A 490 8.78 16.86 -34.25
N GLN A 491 9.62 16.91 -33.19
CA GLN A 491 10.29 15.73 -32.64
C GLN A 491 10.27 15.74 -31.12
N VAL A 492 10.32 14.54 -30.53
CA VAL A 492 10.50 14.33 -29.10
C VAL A 492 11.65 13.35 -28.88
N ARG A 493 12.51 13.61 -27.89
CA ARG A 493 13.59 12.72 -27.45
C ARG A 493 13.55 12.50 -25.94
N ALA A 494 14.25 11.47 -25.48
CA ALA A 494 14.45 11.22 -24.06
C ALA A 494 15.95 11.27 -23.73
N VAL A 495 16.33 12.18 -22.86
CA VAL A 495 17.71 12.40 -22.41
C VAL A 495 17.84 11.90 -20.99
N ARG A 496 18.93 11.18 -20.69
CA ARG A 496 19.19 10.70 -19.35
C ARG A 496 20.31 11.51 -18.69
N TYR A 497 20.01 12.01 -17.50
CA TYR A 497 20.94 12.75 -16.65
C TYR A 497 21.24 11.96 -15.38
N SER A 498 22.42 12.16 -14.80
CA SER A 498 22.74 11.73 -13.44
C SER A 498 22.42 12.84 -12.47
N TYR A 499 21.60 12.57 -11.46
CA TYR A 499 21.19 13.51 -10.42
C TYR A 499 21.81 13.16 -9.08
N ARG A 500 22.11 14.15 -8.27
CA ARG A 500 22.43 14.02 -6.85
C ARG A 500 21.93 15.21 -6.06
N PHE A 501 21.74 15.07 -4.77
CA PHE A 501 21.53 16.25 -3.92
C PHE A 501 22.75 17.17 -3.91
N THR A 502 22.50 18.47 -3.79
CA THR A 502 23.53 19.47 -3.51
C THR A 502 24.12 19.26 -2.10
N THR A 503 25.38 19.56 -1.93
CA THR A 503 26.00 19.79 -0.63
C THR A 503 25.49 21.10 -0.01
N ARG A 504 25.77 21.35 1.28
CA ARG A 504 25.43 22.63 1.92
C ARG A 504 26.07 23.83 1.22
N ALA A 505 27.34 23.69 0.80
CA ALA A 505 28.06 24.75 0.11
C ALA A 505 27.48 25.03 -1.29
N GLU A 506 27.24 23.98 -2.09
CA GLU A 506 26.63 24.11 -3.41
C GLU A 506 25.23 24.74 -3.31
N ARG A 507 24.43 24.32 -2.36
CA ARG A 507 23.09 24.88 -2.16
C ARG A 507 23.14 26.36 -1.75
N ALA A 508 24.07 26.75 -0.90
CA ALA A 508 24.25 28.13 -0.50
C ALA A 508 24.70 29.00 -1.68
N ALA A 509 25.55 28.45 -2.57
CA ALA A 509 26.09 29.20 -3.71
C ALA A 509 25.10 29.23 -4.90
N LEU A 510 24.38 28.13 -5.18
CA LEU A 510 23.58 27.99 -6.39
C LEU A 510 22.06 28.14 -6.15
N GLY A 511 21.60 28.02 -4.90
CA GLY A 511 20.17 28.02 -4.55
C GLY A 511 19.41 26.75 -4.96
N THR A 512 20.10 25.74 -5.54
CA THR A 512 19.49 24.54 -6.10
C THR A 512 19.40 23.39 -5.09
N TRP A 513 18.45 22.48 -5.28
CA TRP A 513 18.33 21.26 -4.47
C TRP A 513 19.10 20.09 -5.07
N TRP A 514 19.27 20.13 -6.40
CA TRP A 514 19.88 19.07 -7.19
C TRP A 514 21.06 19.61 -8.00
N VAL A 515 21.98 18.69 -8.28
CA VAL A 515 22.97 18.82 -9.36
C VAL A 515 22.62 17.76 -10.38
N ARG A 516 22.66 18.12 -11.67
CA ARG A 516 22.48 17.16 -12.77
C ARG A 516 23.63 17.25 -13.76
N GLU A 517 24.02 16.11 -14.30
CA GLU A 517 25.05 15.98 -15.31
C GLU A 517 24.51 15.12 -16.46
N PHE A 518 24.77 15.51 -17.68
CA PHE A 518 24.38 14.72 -18.86
C PHE A 518 25.02 13.33 -18.78
N LYS A 519 24.24 12.29 -19.05
CA LYS A 519 24.72 10.92 -19.05
C LYS A 519 24.75 10.32 -20.46
N ASP A 520 23.59 10.23 -21.09
CA ASP A 520 23.41 9.66 -22.43
C ASP A 520 22.06 10.03 -23.03
N LEU A 521 21.91 9.68 -24.30
CA LEU A 521 20.63 9.79 -25.02
C LEU A 521 19.87 8.47 -24.83
N TYR A 522 18.88 8.45 -23.94
CA TYR A 522 18.08 7.26 -23.62
C TYR A 522 17.22 6.80 -24.82
N CYS A 523 16.61 7.74 -25.52
CA CYS A 523 15.89 7.50 -26.77
C CYS A 523 16.21 8.63 -27.76
N PRO A 524 16.71 8.31 -28.97
CA PRO A 524 16.95 9.31 -30.02
C PRO A 524 15.64 10.03 -30.40
N PRO A 525 15.73 11.19 -31.09
CA PRO A 525 14.55 11.89 -31.56
C PRO A 525 13.65 10.99 -32.39
N ILE A 526 12.37 11.01 -32.08
CA ILE A 526 11.30 10.37 -32.84
C ILE A 526 10.36 11.44 -33.39
N GLN A 527 9.70 11.15 -34.48
CA GLN A 527 8.68 12.00 -35.11
C GLN A 527 7.53 11.14 -35.60
N LEU A 528 6.36 11.75 -35.78
CA LEU A 528 5.26 11.09 -36.49
C LEU A 528 5.59 11.04 -37.97
N ASN A 529 5.42 9.89 -38.59
CA ASN A 529 5.46 9.84 -40.03
C ASN A 529 4.36 10.76 -40.58
N PRO A 530 4.66 11.62 -41.56
CA PRO A 530 3.58 12.32 -42.25
C PRO A 530 2.60 11.27 -42.77
N SER A 531 1.31 11.43 -42.45
CA SER A 531 0.27 10.58 -43.04
C SER A 531 0.43 10.61 -44.55
N PRO A 532 0.41 9.44 -45.22
CA PRO A 532 0.53 9.40 -46.68
C PRO A 532 -0.57 10.19 -47.36
#